data_0eec819e52c071ab023a13e7767cf6ef
#
_entry.id   0eec819e52c071ab023a13e7767cf6ef
#
_cell.length_a   1.000
_cell.length_b   1.000
_cell.length_c   1.000
_cell.angle_alpha   90.00
_cell.angle_beta   90.00
_cell.angle_gamma   90.00
#
_symmetry.space_group_name_H-M   'P 1'
#
loop_
_entity.id
_entity.type
_entity.pdbx_description
1 polymer ?
#
loop_
_entity_poly.entity_id
_entity_poly.type
_entity_poly.pdbx_seq_one_letter_code
_entity_poly.pdbx_strand_id
1 'polypeptide(L)'
;MLVALVAAGVLVTPAGASTWLQFGLVDTQEALGGQARFGSTLGALRPQVVRIMLGWGGPYGVARDRRPTDGANPADPAYDWGLYDRAVQTAAARGVRVLFTIYATPWWANGKTPNAAPQNFQRLQEFAYAAASRYSGTYRRADGVVLPRVSLWTAWNEPNIPLGLKLQWRRIHKRWVIQSARDYARICNAVYDGVHLTLLRGEQVACGVTTARGNNAPASRRPSVAPIGFLQAAKAAGMRNFDAYAHHPYSGDPKLEPGAKPRNKRAITLGNIQKLIREVTRLYGPKPIWITEYAYETSPPDHVFGVAWGTQAFYMRDAYGIARRNPRIEMLLWFLARDEVRASGWQSGLVSAGGRRKPSFYEFQELAKVARKHQLTVMRSVRRARVPGLRDLLREAVGSGIDRSLLPLGPTLGAP
;
A
#
# COMPACT_ATOMS: atom_id res chain seq x y z
N MET A 1 -55.57 -0.41 -22.72
CA MET A 1 -54.49 -0.32 -21.71
C MET A 1 -53.16 -0.56 -22.44
N LEU A 2 -52.43 0.52 -22.74
CA LEU A 2 -51.07 0.45 -23.30
C LEU A 2 -50.08 0.42 -22.13
N VAL A 3 -49.28 -0.63 -22.03
CA VAL A 3 -48.15 -0.71 -21.08
C VAL A 3 -46.92 -0.18 -21.80
N ALA A 4 -46.42 0.98 -21.36
CA ALA A 4 -45.16 1.55 -21.84
C ALA A 4 -44.02 0.88 -21.12
N LEU A 5 -43.22 0.08 -21.84
CA LEU A 5 -41.91 -0.42 -21.37
C LEU A 5 -40.91 0.76 -21.39
N VAL A 6 -40.54 1.21 -20.23
CA VAL A 6 -39.37 2.12 -20.05
C VAL A 6 -38.08 1.28 -20.07
N ALA A 7 -37.39 1.31 -21.20
CA ALA A 7 -36.06 0.74 -21.31
C ALA A 7 -35.06 1.67 -20.56
N ALA A 8 -34.63 1.25 -19.40
CA ALA A 8 -33.52 1.92 -18.70
C ALA A 8 -32.22 1.65 -19.45
N GLY A 9 -31.81 2.60 -20.30
CA GLY A 9 -30.50 2.60 -20.94
C GLY A 9 -29.40 2.72 -19.89
N VAL A 10 -28.62 1.68 -19.69
CA VAL A 10 -27.38 1.72 -18.92
C VAL A 10 -26.40 2.59 -19.70
N LEU A 11 -26.25 3.83 -19.27
CA LEU A 11 -25.18 4.72 -19.76
C LEU A 11 -23.83 4.09 -19.33
N VAL A 12 -23.20 3.38 -20.25
CA VAL A 12 -21.80 2.96 -20.13
C VAL A 12 -20.95 4.22 -20.25
N THR A 13 -20.62 4.83 -19.12
CA THR A 13 -19.62 5.90 -19.10
C THR A 13 -18.31 5.35 -19.64
N PRO A 14 -17.59 6.07 -20.53
CA PRO A 14 -16.29 5.66 -20.99
C PRO A 14 -15.38 5.48 -19.77
N ALA A 15 -14.56 4.40 -19.78
CA ALA A 15 -13.65 4.09 -18.70
C ALA A 15 -12.72 5.29 -18.44
N GLY A 16 -13.08 6.11 -17.46
CA GLY A 16 -12.34 7.30 -17.09
C GLY A 16 -10.96 6.96 -16.53
N ALA A 17 -9.99 7.84 -16.75
CA ALA A 17 -8.67 7.71 -16.13
C ALA A 17 -8.81 7.66 -14.60
N SER A 18 -7.87 7.00 -13.90
CA SER A 18 -7.84 6.97 -12.43
C SER A 18 -7.85 8.40 -11.89
N THR A 19 -8.92 8.73 -11.17
CA THR A 19 -9.10 10.06 -10.56
C THR A 19 -8.27 10.24 -9.30
N TRP A 20 -7.77 9.15 -8.71
CA TRP A 20 -7.14 9.11 -7.39
C TRP A 20 -5.75 8.47 -7.40
N LEU A 21 -5.09 8.31 -8.57
CA LEU A 21 -3.77 7.70 -8.60
C LEU A 21 -2.79 8.46 -7.71
N GLN A 22 -2.36 7.80 -6.63
CA GLN A 22 -1.30 8.26 -5.75
C GLN A 22 0.05 7.77 -6.30
N PHE A 23 0.98 8.70 -6.50
CA PHE A 23 2.33 8.38 -6.95
C PHE A 23 3.32 8.59 -5.81
N GLY A 24 4.18 7.61 -5.57
CA GLY A 24 5.03 7.63 -4.39
C GLY A 24 6.26 6.75 -4.48
N LEU A 25 6.86 6.53 -3.32
CA LEU A 25 8.17 5.92 -3.17
C LEU A 25 8.14 4.78 -2.16
N VAL A 26 9.01 3.81 -2.32
CA VAL A 26 9.30 2.77 -1.32
C VAL A 26 10.75 2.92 -0.89
N ASP A 27 11.00 3.20 0.38
CA ASP A 27 12.36 3.18 0.91
C ASP A 27 12.39 3.06 2.43
N THR A 28 12.45 1.83 2.92
CA THR A 28 12.56 1.57 4.36
C THR A 28 13.94 1.86 4.90
N GLN A 29 14.99 1.56 4.14
CA GLN A 29 16.36 1.77 4.60
C GLN A 29 16.65 3.24 4.83
N GLU A 30 16.27 4.11 3.90
CA GLU A 30 16.47 5.54 4.04
C GLU A 30 15.60 6.13 5.16
N ALA A 31 14.34 5.65 5.28
CA ALA A 31 13.40 6.08 6.31
C ALA A 31 13.87 5.76 7.74
N LEU A 32 14.48 4.59 7.96
CA LEU A 32 14.93 4.15 9.29
C LEU A 32 16.41 4.44 9.56
N GLY A 33 17.23 4.57 8.50
CA GLY A 33 18.70 4.70 8.62
C GLY A 33 19.22 6.12 8.77
N GLY A 34 18.42 7.16 8.43
CA GLY A 34 18.95 8.53 8.53
C GLY A 34 17.93 9.62 8.24
N GLN A 35 17.40 10.25 9.29
CA GLN A 35 16.29 11.20 9.20
C GLN A 35 16.59 12.43 8.33
N ALA A 36 17.80 12.99 8.42
CA ALA A 36 18.20 14.15 7.63
C ALA A 36 18.17 13.84 6.12
N ARG A 37 18.74 12.71 5.72
CA ARG A 37 18.74 12.27 4.33
C ARG A 37 17.34 11.92 3.86
N PHE A 38 16.58 11.18 4.65
CA PHE A 38 15.19 10.86 4.35
C PHE A 38 14.35 12.11 4.14
N GLY A 39 14.43 13.08 5.06
CA GLY A 39 13.74 14.37 4.93
C GLY A 39 14.16 15.16 3.68
N SER A 40 15.46 15.13 3.33
CA SER A 40 15.98 15.76 2.11
C SER A 40 15.44 15.09 0.84
N THR A 41 15.43 13.76 0.80
CA THR A 41 14.88 12.96 -0.31
C THR A 41 13.39 13.24 -0.52
N LEU A 42 12.58 13.21 0.56
CA LEU A 42 11.16 13.52 0.48
C LEU A 42 10.90 14.97 0.04
N GLY A 43 11.71 15.93 0.53
CA GLY A 43 11.63 17.33 0.12
C GLY A 43 11.97 17.57 -1.35
N ALA A 44 12.94 16.83 -1.88
CA ALA A 44 13.37 16.92 -3.27
C ALA A 44 12.38 16.23 -4.24
N LEU A 45 11.98 14.99 -3.94
CA LEU A 45 11.11 14.18 -4.80
C LEU A 45 9.63 14.51 -4.65
N ARG A 46 9.23 14.96 -3.49
CA ARG A 46 7.85 15.28 -3.14
C ARG A 46 6.84 14.16 -3.50
N PRO A 47 7.03 12.91 -3.07
CA PRO A 47 6.04 11.86 -3.27
C PRO A 47 4.74 12.19 -2.52
N GLN A 48 3.60 11.63 -2.96
CA GLN A 48 2.35 11.74 -2.19
C GLN A 48 2.31 10.73 -1.05
N VAL A 49 2.95 9.56 -1.26
CA VAL A 49 3.01 8.44 -0.32
C VAL A 49 4.44 7.91 -0.27
N VAL A 50 4.90 7.55 0.92
CA VAL A 50 6.10 6.72 1.11
C VAL A 50 5.72 5.43 1.83
N ARG A 51 6.11 4.30 1.26
CA ARG A 51 5.91 2.99 1.88
C ARG A 51 7.12 2.62 2.72
N ILE A 52 6.86 2.21 3.97
CA ILE A 52 7.85 1.80 4.96
C ILE A 52 7.42 0.44 5.53
N MET A 53 8.36 -0.51 5.60
CA MET A 53 8.13 -1.79 6.27
C MET A 53 8.09 -1.57 7.78
N LEU A 54 6.93 -1.77 8.39
CA LEU A 54 6.75 -1.75 9.84
C LEU A 54 6.99 -3.16 10.38
N GLY A 55 8.19 -3.43 10.86
CA GLY A 55 8.55 -4.72 11.42
C GLY A 55 7.85 -4.98 12.75
N TRP A 56 7.03 -6.04 12.84
CA TRP A 56 6.62 -6.56 14.14
C TRP A 56 7.80 -7.26 14.82
N GLY A 57 8.53 -8.09 14.07
CA GLY A 57 9.80 -8.72 14.42
C GLY A 57 10.92 -8.38 13.43
N GLY A 58 11.98 -9.18 13.41
CA GLY A 58 13.14 -8.98 12.56
C GLY A 58 14.08 -7.88 13.06
N PRO A 59 15.10 -7.47 12.26
CA PRO A 59 16.16 -6.56 12.72
C PRO A 59 15.65 -5.18 13.18
N TYR A 60 14.60 -4.67 12.54
CA TYR A 60 13.94 -3.40 12.89
C TYR A 60 12.59 -3.60 13.56
N GLY A 61 12.37 -4.79 14.16
CA GLY A 61 11.09 -5.14 14.77
C GLY A 61 10.76 -4.30 15.99
N VAL A 62 9.52 -3.82 16.05
CA VAL A 62 9.00 -3.03 17.18
C VAL A 62 8.90 -3.89 18.45
N ALA A 63 8.51 -5.17 18.32
CA ALA A 63 8.45 -6.14 19.43
C ALA A 63 9.51 -7.25 19.28
N ARG A 64 10.73 -6.87 18.84
CA ARG A 64 11.79 -7.83 18.49
C ARG A 64 12.24 -8.69 19.64
N ASP A 65 12.52 -8.07 20.78
CA ASP A 65 13.33 -8.66 21.83
C ASP A 65 12.49 -9.40 22.88
N ARG A 66 11.28 -8.94 23.13
CA ARG A 66 10.38 -9.53 24.12
C ARG A 66 8.91 -9.42 23.73
N ARG A 67 8.12 -10.31 24.30
CA ARG A 67 6.69 -10.32 24.11
C ARG A 67 6.03 -9.20 24.96
N PRO A 68 5.14 -8.39 24.39
CA PRO A 68 4.31 -7.47 25.15
C PRO A 68 3.43 -8.18 26.18
N THR A 69 3.26 -7.57 27.32
CA THR A 69 2.29 -8.00 28.35
C THR A 69 0.87 -7.73 27.87
N ASP A 70 0.64 -6.52 27.34
CA ASP A 70 -0.60 -6.11 26.67
C ASP A 70 -0.28 -5.76 25.21
N GLY A 71 -0.50 -6.71 24.31
CA GLY A 71 -0.18 -6.53 22.87
C GLY A 71 -1.01 -5.49 22.17
N ALA A 72 -2.16 -5.08 22.72
CA ALA A 72 -3.01 -4.03 22.17
C ALA A 72 -2.61 -2.62 22.64
N ASN A 73 -1.83 -2.53 23.72
CA ASN A 73 -1.39 -1.25 24.27
C ASN A 73 -0.16 -0.70 23.53
N PRO A 74 -0.26 0.41 22.77
CA PRO A 74 0.88 0.99 22.07
C PRO A 74 1.97 1.54 23.00
N ALA A 75 1.68 1.69 24.31
CA ALA A 75 2.63 2.12 25.34
C ALA A 75 3.30 0.96 26.08
N ASP A 76 3.00 -0.31 25.73
CA ASP A 76 3.66 -1.47 26.36
C ASP A 76 5.18 -1.35 26.20
N PRO A 77 5.96 -1.51 27.31
CA PRO A 77 7.40 -1.30 27.29
C PRO A 77 8.19 -2.31 26.45
N ALA A 78 7.55 -3.37 25.93
CA ALA A 78 8.15 -4.28 24.96
C ALA A 78 8.18 -3.71 23.53
N TYR A 79 7.48 -2.61 23.27
CA TYR A 79 7.44 -1.96 21.98
C TYR A 79 8.49 -0.86 21.87
N ASP A 80 9.43 -0.99 20.92
CA ASP A 80 10.35 0.08 20.52
C ASP A 80 9.87 0.71 19.19
N TRP A 81 9.17 1.82 19.30
CA TRP A 81 8.65 2.58 18.16
C TRP A 81 9.62 3.65 17.64
N GLY A 82 10.74 3.89 18.33
CA GLY A 82 11.55 5.09 18.13
C GLY A 82 11.97 5.37 16.69
N LEU A 83 12.35 4.34 15.92
CA LEU A 83 12.69 4.49 14.49
C LEU A 83 11.48 4.93 13.66
N TYR A 84 10.33 4.33 13.89
CA TYR A 84 9.11 4.56 13.13
C TYR A 84 8.46 5.90 13.47
N ASP A 85 8.47 6.31 14.74
CA ASP A 85 8.00 7.63 15.16
C ASP A 85 8.75 8.74 14.42
N ARG A 86 10.08 8.66 14.38
CA ARG A 86 10.91 9.63 13.66
C ARG A 86 10.62 9.63 12.15
N ALA A 87 10.46 8.45 11.55
CA ALA A 87 10.13 8.33 10.12
C ALA A 87 8.76 8.96 9.79
N VAL A 88 7.75 8.70 10.61
CA VAL A 88 6.38 9.28 10.44
C VAL A 88 6.42 10.79 10.62
N GLN A 89 7.11 11.31 11.66
CA GLN A 89 7.25 12.74 11.88
C GLN A 89 7.98 13.43 10.71
N THR A 90 9.07 12.83 10.21
CA THR A 90 9.82 13.34 9.06
C THR A 90 8.99 13.39 7.79
N ALA A 91 8.20 12.34 7.51
CA ALA A 91 7.30 12.29 6.36
C ALA A 91 6.19 13.35 6.48
N ALA A 92 5.54 13.43 7.63
CA ALA A 92 4.46 14.38 7.90
C ALA A 92 4.94 15.84 7.78
N ALA A 93 6.15 16.17 8.27
CA ALA A 93 6.76 17.50 8.12
C ALA A 93 7.03 17.88 6.65
N ARG A 94 7.01 16.93 5.73
CA ARG A 94 7.12 17.13 4.27
C ARG A 94 5.78 17.02 3.53
N GLY A 95 4.66 16.84 4.26
CA GLY A 95 3.34 16.64 3.68
C GLY A 95 3.22 15.31 2.91
N VAL A 96 4.00 14.30 3.28
CA VAL A 96 4.02 12.97 2.66
C VAL A 96 3.28 11.99 3.56
N ARG A 97 2.32 11.26 3.00
CA ARG A 97 1.61 10.21 3.74
C ARG A 97 2.48 8.97 3.86
N VAL A 98 2.38 8.28 4.98
CA VAL A 98 3.04 6.98 5.18
C VAL A 98 2.06 5.85 4.87
N LEU A 99 2.53 4.86 4.10
CA LEU A 99 1.93 3.54 3.98
C LEU A 99 2.80 2.56 4.79
N PHE A 100 2.26 2.04 5.88
CA PHE A 100 2.95 1.01 6.64
C PHE A 100 2.63 -0.39 6.12
N THR A 101 3.67 -1.19 5.92
CA THR A 101 3.57 -2.62 5.69
C THR A 101 3.87 -3.36 6.97
N ILE A 102 2.85 -3.90 7.63
CA ILE A 102 3.05 -4.76 8.81
C ILE A 102 3.67 -6.08 8.35
N TYR A 103 4.88 -6.37 8.85
CA TYR A 103 5.70 -7.48 8.36
C TYR A 103 6.53 -8.11 9.47
N ALA A 104 6.98 -9.34 9.24
CA ALA A 104 7.92 -10.10 10.07
C ALA A 104 7.39 -10.49 11.45
N THR A 105 7.42 -11.78 11.72
CA THR A 105 7.04 -12.36 13.02
C THR A 105 8.23 -12.30 13.98
N PRO A 106 8.05 -11.82 15.22
CA PRO A 106 9.08 -11.93 16.24
C PRO A 106 9.37 -13.40 16.60
N TRP A 107 10.60 -13.68 17.00
CA TRP A 107 11.00 -15.05 17.37
C TRP A 107 10.12 -15.64 18.47
N TRP A 108 9.76 -14.87 19.48
CA TRP A 108 8.90 -15.32 20.58
C TRP A 108 7.47 -15.71 20.12
N ALA A 109 7.03 -15.26 18.94
CA ALA A 109 5.69 -15.55 18.40
C ALA A 109 5.65 -16.80 17.50
N ASN A 110 6.78 -17.28 16.99
CA ASN A 110 6.81 -18.49 16.15
C ASN A 110 7.98 -19.45 16.41
N GLY A 111 9.00 -19.05 17.16
CA GLY A 111 10.23 -19.83 17.39
C GLY A 111 11.02 -20.12 16.12
N LYS A 112 10.86 -19.29 15.06
CA LYS A 112 11.43 -19.52 13.74
C LYS A 112 11.99 -18.22 13.15
N THR A 113 11.96 -18.12 11.83
CA THR A 113 12.44 -16.96 11.09
C THR A 113 11.36 -15.88 10.95
N PRO A 114 11.74 -14.60 10.80
CA PRO A 114 10.78 -13.50 10.67
C PRO A 114 9.77 -13.64 9.53
N ASN A 115 10.11 -14.35 8.47
CA ASN A 115 9.22 -14.64 7.34
C ASN A 115 8.40 -15.93 7.49
N ALA A 116 8.26 -16.47 8.69
CA ALA A 116 7.31 -17.54 9.01
C ALA A 116 6.09 -16.96 9.74
N ALA A 117 4.92 -17.53 9.49
CA ALA A 117 3.68 -17.08 10.13
C ALA A 117 3.74 -17.23 11.67
N PRO A 118 3.04 -16.39 12.44
CA PRO A 118 2.92 -16.56 13.88
C PRO A 118 2.10 -17.81 14.21
N GLN A 119 2.34 -18.40 15.37
CA GLN A 119 1.52 -19.51 15.90
C GLN A 119 0.14 -19.02 16.33
N ASN A 120 0.09 -17.85 16.97
CA ASN A 120 -1.15 -17.19 17.38
C ASN A 120 -1.34 -15.86 16.62
N PHE A 121 -2.33 -15.83 15.73
CA PHE A 121 -2.64 -14.65 14.90
C PHE A 121 -3.35 -13.53 15.67
N GLN A 122 -3.95 -13.83 16.83
CA GLN A 122 -4.52 -12.80 17.71
C GLN A 122 -3.43 -11.80 18.15
N ARG A 123 -2.20 -12.25 18.37
CA ARG A 123 -1.08 -11.37 18.71
C ARG A 123 -0.66 -10.43 17.57
N LEU A 124 -0.82 -10.87 16.33
CA LEU A 124 -0.60 -10.01 15.17
C LEU A 124 -1.74 -8.97 15.05
N GLN A 125 -2.97 -9.38 15.37
CA GLN A 125 -4.11 -8.45 15.44
C GLN A 125 -3.92 -7.40 16.53
N GLU A 126 -3.48 -7.79 17.72
CA GLU A 126 -3.15 -6.88 18.83
C GLU A 126 -2.06 -5.89 18.42
N PHE A 127 -0.98 -6.36 17.77
CA PHE A 127 0.07 -5.48 17.24
C PHE A 127 -0.46 -4.50 16.19
N ALA A 128 -1.30 -4.95 15.27
CA ALA A 128 -1.89 -4.10 14.24
C ALA A 128 -2.79 -3.02 14.88
N TYR A 129 -3.57 -3.37 15.90
CA TYR A 129 -4.36 -2.44 16.69
C TYR A 129 -3.47 -1.43 17.42
N ALA A 130 -2.41 -1.88 18.10
CA ALA A 130 -1.46 -0.99 18.80
C ALA A 130 -0.80 -0.01 17.82
N ALA A 131 -0.37 -0.49 16.63
CA ALA A 131 0.23 0.36 15.61
C ALA A 131 -0.77 1.42 15.10
N ALA A 132 -2.00 1.03 14.77
CA ALA A 132 -3.01 1.96 14.28
C ALA A 132 -3.45 2.96 15.37
N SER A 133 -3.56 2.51 16.62
CA SER A 133 -3.83 3.38 17.77
C SER A 133 -2.71 4.39 18.00
N ARG A 134 -1.44 3.95 17.91
CA ARG A 134 -0.28 4.85 18.04
C ARG A 134 -0.25 5.93 16.99
N TYR A 135 -0.52 5.58 15.75
CA TYR A 135 -0.49 6.52 14.63
C TYR A 135 -1.89 7.04 14.25
N SER A 136 -2.77 7.16 15.24
CA SER A 136 -4.14 7.69 15.06
C SER A 136 -4.19 9.17 14.66
N GLY A 137 -3.12 9.92 14.91
CA GLY A 137 -3.09 11.38 14.81
C GLY A 137 -3.54 12.09 16.09
N THR A 138 -3.94 11.33 17.12
CA THR A 138 -4.34 11.84 18.44
C THR A 138 -3.53 11.21 19.58
N TYR A 139 -2.78 10.17 19.31
CA TYR A 139 -1.94 9.52 20.32
C TYR A 139 -0.85 10.46 20.81
N ARG A 140 -0.81 10.68 22.14
CA ARG A 140 0.20 11.50 22.80
C ARG A 140 1.22 10.60 23.49
N ARG A 141 2.49 10.77 23.14
CA ARG A 141 3.61 10.09 23.80
C ARG A 141 3.82 10.64 25.23
N ALA A 142 4.61 9.93 26.03
CA ALA A 142 4.95 10.35 27.39
C ALA A 142 5.68 11.72 27.45
N ASP A 143 6.42 12.09 26.38
CA ASP A 143 7.06 13.40 26.25
C ASP A 143 6.11 14.53 25.76
N GLY A 144 4.82 14.25 25.66
CA GLY A 144 3.79 15.20 25.25
C GLY A 144 3.61 15.37 23.75
N VAL A 145 4.45 14.76 22.91
CA VAL A 145 4.37 14.87 21.45
C VAL A 145 3.19 14.07 20.91
N VAL A 146 2.33 14.70 20.11
CA VAL A 146 1.27 14.02 19.36
C VAL A 146 1.85 13.48 18.05
N LEU A 147 1.68 12.19 17.82
CA LEU A 147 2.18 11.55 16.61
C LEU A 147 1.29 11.81 15.40
N PRO A 148 1.87 12.04 14.22
CA PRO A 148 1.11 12.22 12.99
C PRO A 148 0.32 10.96 12.62
N ARG A 149 -0.79 11.17 11.89
CA ARG A 149 -1.66 10.08 11.47
C ARG A 149 -1.06 9.26 10.33
N VAL A 150 -1.18 7.93 10.46
CA VAL A 150 -1.03 6.95 9.37
C VAL A 150 -2.37 6.24 9.18
N SER A 151 -2.87 6.20 7.95
CA SER A 151 -4.15 5.59 7.60
C SER A 151 -4.07 4.62 6.42
N LEU A 152 -2.86 4.33 5.94
CA LEU A 152 -2.60 3.40 4.86
C LEU A 152 -1.76 2.24 5.39
N TRP A 153 -2.25 1.02 5.18
CA TRP A 153 -1.65 -0.19 5.71
C TRP A 153 -1.60 -1.29 4.65
N THR A 154 -0.57 -2.13 4.68
CA THR A 154 -0.57 -3.40 3.96
C THR A 154 -0.25 -4.54 4.91
N ALA A 155 -0.93 -5.67 4.71
CA ALA A 155 -0.72 -6.89 5.47
C ALA A 155 0.37 -7.71 4.80
N TRP A 156 1.55 -7.78 5.41
CA TRP A 156 2.70 -8.57 4.97
C TRP A 156 3.37 -8.06 3.69
N ASN A 157 4.37 -8.84 3.18
CA ASN A 157 5.09 -8.58 1.94
C ASN A 157 5.38 -9.88 1.19
N GLU A 158 5.05 -9.93 -0.10
CA GLU A 158 5.31 -11.01 -1.06
C GLU A 158 5.07 -12.44 -0.54
N PRO A 159 3.88 -12.72 0.04
CA PRO A 159 3.61 -13.99 0.72
C PRO A 159 3.57 -15.20 -0.22
N ASN A 160 3.58 -14.98 -1.53
CA ASN A 160 3.54 -16.02 -2.55
C ASN A 160 4.94 -16.54 -2.96
N ILE A 161 6.01 -16.07 -2.30
CA ILE A 161 7.38 -16.56 -2.46
C ILE A 161 8.05 -16.85 -1.11
N PRO A 162 9.06 -17.75 -1.05
CA PRO A 162 9.68 -18.17 0.22
C PRO A 162 10.46 -17.07 0.94
N LEU A 163 10.87 -16.02 0.21
CA LEU A 163 11.50 -14.84 0.81
C LEU A 163 10.50 -14.04 1.65
N GLY A 164 9.25 -13.96 1.19
CA GLY A 164 8.18 -13.25 1.89
C GLY A 164 7.50 -14.07 2.97
N LEU A 165 7.08 -15.30 2.68
CA LEU A 165 6.40 -16.17 3.67
C LEU A 165 6.80 -17.63 3.52
N LYS A 166 7.24 -18.28 4.59
CA LYS A 166 7.48 -19.72 4.73
C LYS A 166 6.32 -20.33 5.52
N LEU A 167 5.89 -21.54 5.23
CA LEU A 167 6.14 -22.41 4.11
C LEU A 167 5.25 -22.06 2.93
N GLN A 168 5.75 -22.19 1.69
CA GLN A 168 4.91 -22.00 0.51
C GLN A 168 3.93 -23.17 0.30
N TRP A 169 4.40 -24.40 0.49
CA TRP A 169 3.63 -25.62 0.28
C TRP A 169 3.78 -26.57 1.46
N ARG A 170 2.71 -27.33 1.75
CA ARG A 170 2.69 -28.40 2.74
C ARG A 170 2.00 -29.62 2.17
N ARG A 171 2.50 -30.82 2.52
CA ARG A 171 1.86 -32.07 2.16
C ARG A 171 0.88 -32.49 3.27
N ILE A 172 -0.41 -32.65 2.92
CA ILE A 172 -1.48 -33.08 3.81
C ILE A 172 -2.19 -34.24 3.13
N HIS A 173 -2.29 -35.38 3.79
CA HIS A 173 -2.90 -36.61 3.23
C HIS A 173 -2.42 -36.91 1.80
N LYS A 174 -1.10 -36.94 1.59
CA LYS A 174 -0.42 -37.17 0.31
C LYS A 174 -0.67 -36.10 -0.78
N ARG A 175 -1.45 -35.06 -0.52
CA ARG A 175 -1.72 -33.93 -1.45
C ARG A 175 -0.96 -32.69 -1.07
N TRP A 176 -0.48 -31.95 -2.08
CA TRP A 176 0.13 -30.65 -1.87
C TRP A 176 -0.95 -29.58 -1.68
N VAL A 177 -0.81 -28.78 -0.63
CA VAL A 177 -1.64 -27.60 -0.36
C VAL A 177 -0.78 -26.36 -0.31
N ILE A 178 -1.33 -25.23 -0.74
CA ILE A 178 -0.64 -23.92 -0.68
C ILE A 178 -0.71 -23.43 0.77
N GLN A 179 0.32 -23.73 1.55
CA GLN A 179 0.35 -23.38 2.98
C GLN A 179 0.46 -21.87 3.17
N SER A 180 1.29 -21.20 2.36
CA SER A 180 1.45 -19.74 2.43
C SER A 180 0.13 -19.00 2.23
N ALA A 181 -0.76 -19.48 1.36
CA ALA A 181 -2.08 -18.86 1.17
C ALA A 181 -3.00 -19.04 2.38
N ARG A 182 -2.93 -20.20 3.07
CA ARG A 182 -3.67 -20.47 4.31
C ARG A 182 -3.20 -19.56 5.45
N ASP A 183 -1.89 -19.46 5.63
CA ASP A 183 -1.30 -18.61 6.66
C ASP A 183 -1.56 -17.14 6.34
N TYR A 184 -1.45 -16.77 5.07
CA TYR A 184 -1.70 -15.39 4.63
C TYR A 184 -3.16 -14.96 4.80
N ALA A 185 -4.12 -15.82 4.56
CA ALA A 185 -5.53 -15.52 4.83
C ALA A 185 -5.75 -15.09 6.30
N ARG A 186 -5.09 -15.76 7.23
CA ARG A 186 -5.12 -15.43 8.66
C ARG A 186 -4.35 -14.14 8.98
N ILE A 187 -3.19 -13.92 8.33
CA ILE A 187 -2.40 -12.67 8.45
C ILE A 187 -3.22 -11.47 7.97
N CYS A 188 -3.80 -11.55 6.76
CA CYS A 188 -4.62 -10.48 6.21
C CYS A 188 -5.79 -10.15 7.14
N ASN A 189 -6.55 -11.17 7.59
CA ASN A 189 -7.66 -10.97 8.50
C ASN A 189 -7.21 -10.34 9.83
N ALA A 190 -6.12 -10.80 10.42
CA ALA A 190 -5.62 -10.27 11.69
C ALA A 190 -5.21 -8.79 11.57
N VAL A 191 -4.49 -8.42 10.50
CA VAL A 191 -4.09 -7.03 10.28
C VAL A 191 -5.31 -6.14 9.98
N TYR A 192 -6.22 -6.61 9.12
CA TYR A 192 -7.44 -5.88 8.80
C TYR A 192 -8.29 -5.64 10.05
N ASP A 193 -8.59 -6.71 10.78
CA ASP A 193 -9.41 -6.64 11.99
C ASP A 193 -8.73 -5.74 13.06
N GLY A 194 -7.41 -5.87 13.27
CA GLY A 194 -6.68 -5.06 14.25
C GLY A 194 -6.71 -3.56 13.93
N VAL A 195 -6.46 -3.18 12.68
CA VAL A 195 -6.52 -1.77 12.26
C VAL A 195 -7.94 -1.21 12.39
N HIS A 196 -8.96 -1.94 11.93
CA HIS A 196 -10.34 -1.47 11.94
C HIS A 196 -11.01 -1.50 13.32
N LEU A 197 -10.51 -2.32 14.27
CA LEU A 197 -10.95 -2.28 15.67
C LEU A 197 -10.67 -0.95 16.36
N THR A 198 -9.77 -0.11 15.84
CA THR A 198 -9.58 1.27 16.34
C THR A 198 -10.78 2.17 16.10
N LEU A 199 -11.70 1.79 15.21
CA LEU A 199 -12.86 2.57 14.77
C LEU A 199 -12.52 3.94 14.16
N LEU A 200 -11.24 4.16 13.81
CA LEU A 200 -10.79 5.37 13.14
C LEU A 200 -11.34 5.42 11.71
N ARG A 201 -11.91 6.56 11.34
CA ARG A 201 -12.47 6.73 9.99
C ARG A 201 -11.38 6.89 8.94
N GLY A 202 -11.53 6.20 7.80
CA GLY A 202 -10.65 6.36 6.64
C GLY A 202 -9.35 5.55 6.72
N GLU A 203 -9.28 4.58 7.64
CA GLU A 203 -8.26 3.53 7.61
C GLU A 203 -8.46 2.66 6.38
N GLN A 204 -7.36 2.31 5.72
CA GLN A 204 -7.37 1.43 4.55
C GLN A 204 -6.27 0.37 4.68
N VAL A 205 -6.68 -0.89 4.62
CA VAL A 205 -5.78 -2.04 4.67
C VAL A 205 -5.79 -2.76 3.33
N ALA A 206 -4.62 -2.84 2.67
CA ALA A 206 -4.48 -3.65 1.48
C ALA A 206 -3.92 -5.04 1.81
N CYS A 207 -4.55 -6.06 1.25
CA CYS A 207 -4.07 -7.43 1.26
C CYS A 207 -3.57 -7.87 -0.12
N GLY A 208 -3.05 -9.07 -0.23
CA GLY A 208 -2.39 -9.58 -1.43
C GLY A 208 -0.89 -9.38 -1.37
N VAL A 209 -0.42 -8.19 -1.67
CA VAL A 209 1.00 -7.77 -1.66
C VAL A 209 1.89 -8.80 -2.37
N THR A 210 1.37 -9.41 -3.45
CA THR A 210 2.01 -10.52 -4.14
C THR A 210 3.06 -10.05 -5.14
N THR A 211 4.20 -10.76 -5.24
CA THR A 211 5.12 -10.55 -6.36
C THR A 211 4.54 -11.06 -7.69
N ALA A 212 5.09 -10.60 -8.80
CA ALA A 212 4.60 -10.89 -10.16
C ALA A 212 4.61 -12.38 -10.53
N ARG A 213 5.47 -13.19 -9.93
CA ARG A 213 5.80 -14.55 -10.38
C ARG A 213 5.61 -15.60 -9.29
N GLY A 214 5.46 -16.84 -9.75
CA GLY A 214 5.52 -18.06 -8.97
C GLY A 214 5.61 -19.27 -9.89
N ASN A 215 6.29 -20.33 -9.45
CA ASN A 215 6.54 -21.51 -10.29
C ASN A 215 5.45 -22.60 -10.13
N ASN A 216 4.63 -22.56 -9.08
CA ASN A 216 3.64 -23.58 -8.74
C ASN A 216 4.26 -25.00 -8.65
N ALA A 217 5.52 -25.09 -8.25
CA ALA A 217 6.28 -26.33 -8.17
C ALA A 217 6.67 -26.64 -6.70
N PRO A 218 5.81 -27.37 -5.97
CA PRO A 218 6.01 -27.61 -4.53
C PRO A 218 7.30 -28.38 -4.21
N ALA A 219 7.79 -29.21 -5.12
CA ALA A 219 9.02 -29.99 -4.95
C ALA A 219 10.29 -29.28 -5.44
N SER A 220 10.18 -28.02 -5.92
CA SER A 220 11.36 -27.27 -6.41
C SER A 220 12.24 -26.78 -5.26
N ARG A 221 13.50 -26.41 -5.56
CA ARG A 221 14.41 -25.80 -4.58
C ARG A 221 13.90 -24.45 -4.03
N ARG A 222 13.10 -23.72 -4.82
CA ARG A 222 12.48 -22.44 -4.45
C ARG A 222 10.99 -22.51 -4.75
N PRO A 223 10.22 -23.28 -3.98
CA PRO A 223 8.78 -23.43 -4.21
C PRO A 223 8.08 -22.11 -4.02
N SER A 224 7.25 -21.71 -4.97
CA SER A 224 6.52 -20.46 -4.96
C SER A 224 5.16 -20.62 -5.62
N VAL A 225 4.28 -19.65 -5.45
CA VAL A 225 2.90 -19.71 -5.97
C VAL A 225 2.64 -18.54 -6.92
N ALA A 226 2.08 -18.82 -8.09
CA ALA A 226 1.70 -17.77 -9.03
C ALA A 226 0.55 -16.90 -8.45
N PRO A 227 0.52 -15.58 -8.75
CA PRO A 227 -0.36 -14.62 -8.07
C PRO A 227 -1.84 -14.99 -8.07
N ILE A 228 -2.37 -15.43 -9.21
CA ILE A 228 -3.79 -15.80 -9.34
C ILE A 228 -4.12 -17.05 -8.51
N GLY A 229 -3.27 -18.08 -8.59
CA GLY A 229 -3.47 -19.30 -7.79
C GLY A 229 -3.35 -19.03 -6.29
N PHE A 230 -2.43 -18.11 -5.89
CA PHE A 230 -2.31 -17.66 -4.52
C PHE A 230 -3.57 -16.94 -4.04
N LEU A 231 -4.11 -15.98 -4.81
CA LEU A 231 -5.32 -15.25 -4.50
C LEU A 231 -6.52 -16.19 -4.32
N GLN A 232 -6.70 -17.13 -5.25
CA GLN A 232 -7.77 -18.15 -5.20
C GLN A 232 -7.65 -19.03 -3.94
N ALA A 233 -6.44 -19.50 -3.64
CA ALA A 233 -6.18 -20.34 -2.48
C ALA A 233 -6.36 -19.56 -1.17
N ALA A 234 -5.97 -18.29 -1.10
CA ALA A 234 -6.19 -17.42 0.06
C ALA A 234 -7.70 -17.18 0.30
N LYS A 235 -8.48 -16.95 -0.78
CA LYS A 235 -9.95 -16.86 -0.70
C LYS A 235 -10.54 -18.14 -0.14
N ALA A 236 -10.17 -19.29 -0.70
CA ALA A 236 -10.63 -20.60 -0.24
C ALA A 236 -10.22 -20.92 1.20
N ALA A 237 -9.11 -20.34 1.67
CA ALA A 237 -8.64 -20.44 3.04
C ALA A 237 -9.29 -19.43 4.02
N GLY A 238 -10.26 -18.64 3.57
CA GLY A 238 -11.02 -17.74 4.42
C GLY A 238 -10.45 -16.31 4.52
N MET A 239 -9.65 -15.85 3.56
CA MET A 239 -9.34 -14.43 3.47
C MET A 239 -10.62 -13.65 3.18
N ARG A 240 -11.01 -12.75 4.11
CA ARG A 240 -12.35 -12.13 4.12
C ARG A 240 -12.34 -10.75 3.52
N ASN A 241 -11.88 -9.78 4.33
CA ASN A 241 -12.02 -8.36 4.08
C ASN A 241 -10.66 -7.70 3.83
N PHE A 242 -10.67 -6.72 2.97
CA PHE A 242 -9.60 -5.75 2.77
C PHE A 242 -10.17 -4.58 1.96
N ASP A 243 -9.52 -3.41 2.05
CA ASP A 243 -9.99 -2.20 1.36
C ASP A 243 -9.42 -2.12 -0.05
N ALA A 244 -8.18 -2.55 -0.25
CA ALA A 244 -7.51 -2.62 -1.54
C ALA A 244 -6.75 -3.94 -1.72
N TYR A 245 -6.46 -4.33 -2.96
CA TYR A 245 -5.57 -5.46 -3.24
C TYR A 245 -4.21 -4.93 -3.72
N ALA A 246 -3.14 -5.30 -3.03
CA ALA A 246 -1.79 -4.87 -3.37
C ALA A 246 -1.06 -5.91 -4.22
N HIS A 247 -0.21 -5.44 -5.15
CA HIS A 247 0.56 -6.29 -6.04
C HIS A 247 1.84 -5.59 -6.50
N HIS A 248 2.90 -6.37 -6.76
CA HIS A 248 4.19 -5.91 -7.27
C HIS A 248 4.41 -6.45 -8.69
N PRO A 249 3.95 -5.74 -9.74
CA PRO A 249 3.90 -6.25 -11.12
C PRO A 249 5.22 -6.10 -11.89
N TYR A 250 6.36 -6.37 -11.25
CA TYR A 250 7.68 -6.30 -11.91
C TYR A 250 7.74 -7.15 -13.18
N SER A 251 8.32 -6.62 -14.25
CA SER A 251 8.61 -7.37 -15.45
C SER A 251 9.62 -8.51 -15.17
N GLY A 252 10.69 -8.17 -14.45
CA GLY A 252 11.82 -9.07 -14.19
C GLY A 252 12.55 -9.53 -15.47
N ASP A 253 12.32 -8.83 -16.58
CA ASP A 253 13.04 -8.92 -17.84
C ASP A 253 13.32 -7.49 -18.31
N PRO A 254 14.58 -7.04 -18.35
CA PRO A 254 14.93 -5.67 -18.72
C PRO A 254 14.55 -5.31 -20.16
N LYS A 255 14.37 -6.33 -21.02
CA LYS A 255 13.98 -6.15 -22.43
C LYS A 255 12.47 -5.95 -22.62
N LEU A 256 11.67 -6.14 -21.55
CA LEU A 256 10.21 -5.95 -21.62
C LEU A 256 9.82 -4.60 -21.10
N GLU A 257 9.21 -3.80 -21.93
CA GLU A 257 8.56 -2.54 -21.57
C GLU A 257 7.42 -2.73 -20.56
N PRO A 258 7.04 -1.69 -19.80
CA PRO A 258 5.97 -1.77 -18.80
C PRO A 258 4.65 -2.32 -19.34
N GLY A 259 4.27 -1.96 -20.57
CA GLY A 259 3.04 -2.41 -21.24
C GLY A 259 3.11 -3.79 -21.87
N ALA A 260 4.28 -4.39 -21.97
CA ALA A 260 4.48 -5.68 -22.64
C ALA A 260 3.90 -6.84 -21.83
N LYS A 261 3.29 -7.80 -22.53
CA LYS A 261 2.79 -9.03 -21.88
C LYS A 261 3.96 -9.94 -21.51
N PRO A 262 3.96 -10.53 -20.29
CA PRO A 262 5.02 -11.44 -19.88
C PRO A 262 5.01 -12.73 -20.70
N ARG A 263 6.20 -13.27 -21.02
CA ARG A 263 6.34 -14.58 -21.66
C ARG A 263 5.77 -15.72 -20.81
N ASN A 264 5.97 -15.64 -19.49
CA ASN A 264 5.35 -16.58 -18.55
C ASN A 264 3.87 -16.26 -18.37
N LYS A 265 2.97 -17.11 -18.89
CA LYS A 265 1.52 -16.93 -18.84
C LYS A 265 0.92 -16.90 -17.43
N ARG A 266 1.63 -17.42 -16.40
CA ARG A 266 1.24 -17.40 -14.99
C ARG A 266 1.67 -16.11 -14.28
N ALA A 267 2.62 -15.36 -14.84
CA ALA A 267 3.05 -14.10 -14.26
C ALA A 267 2.00 -13.01 -14.47
N ILE A 268 1.90 -12.13 -13.47
CA ILE A 268 1.11 -10.90 -13.55
C ILE A 268 2.09 -9.73 -13.46
N THR A 269 2.32 -9.09 -14.61
CA THR A 269 3.10 -7.86 -14.73
C THR A 269 2.18 -6.68 -14.99
N LEU A 270 2.72 -5.48 -15.08
CA LEU A 270 1.92 -4.29 -15.38
C LEU A 270 1.21 -4.42 -16.75
N GLY A 271 1.86 -5.01 -17.76
CA GLY A 271 1.31 -5.19 -19.11
C GLY A 271 0.13 -6.16 -19.21
N ASN A 272 -0.14 -6.98 -18.19
CA ASN A 272 -1.30 -7.86 -18.15
C ASN A 272 -2.11 -7.78 -16.85
N ILE A 273 -1.97 -6.69 -16.09
CA ILE A 273 -2.58 -6.46 -14.77
C ILE A 273 -4.11 -6.66 -14.78
N GLN A 274 -4.77 -6.48 -15.93
CA GLN A 274 -6.20 -6.71 -16.08
C GLN A 274 -6.64 -8.14 -15.74
N LYS A 275 -5.75 -9.14 -15.84
CA LYS A 275 -6.06 -10.50 -15.40
C LYS A 275 -6.27 -10.55 -13.88
N LEU A 276 -5.39 -9.87 -13.13
CA LEU A 276 -5.52 -9.77 -11.68
C LEU A 276 -6.77 -8.98 -11.28
N ILE A 277 -7.00 -7.84 -11.93
CA ILE A 277 -8.17 -6.98 -11.66
C ILE A 277 -9.47 -7.77 -11.85
N ARG A 278 -9.60 -8.54 -12.94
CA ARG A 278 -10.77 -9.38 -13.15
C ARG A 278 -10.94 -10.44 -12.08
N GLU A 279 -9.85 -11.08 -11.66
CA GLU A 279 -9.93 -12.14 -10.64
C GLU A 279 -10.25 -11.57 -9.26
N VAL A 280 -9.66 -10.44 -8.87
CA VAL A 280 -10.02 -9.72 -7.63
C VAL A 280 -11.50 -9.34 -7.66
N THR A 281 -11.97 -8.79 -8.79
CA THR A 281 -13.39 -8.41 -8.95
C THR A 281 -14.33 -9.61 -8.84
N ARG A 282 -13.95 -10.74 -9.44
CA ARG A 282 -14.74 -11.98 -9.36
C ARG A 282 -14.88 -12.51 -7.93
N LEU A 283 -13.82 -12.40 -7.13
CA LEU A 283 -13.76 -13.00 -5.78
C LEU A 283 -14.23 -12.06 -4.67
N TYR A 284 -14.06 -10.73 -4.83
CA TYR A 284 -14.23 -9.75 -3.77
C TYR A 284 -14.99 -8.47 -4.18
N GLY A 285 -15.46 -8.41 -5.43
CA GLY A 285 -16.04 -7.18 -5.98
C GLY A 285 -14.99 -6.17 -6.45
N PRO A 286 -15.39 -4.96 -6.82
CA PRO A 286 -14.54 -3.96 -7.46
C PRO A 286 -13.59 -3.28 -6.48
N LYS A 287 -12.64 -4.02 -5.89
CA LYS A 287 -11.62 -3.46 -4.99
C LYS A 287 -10.56 -2.67 -5.77
N PRO A 288 -10.06 -1.54 -5.23
CA PRO A 288 -8.90 -0.84 -5.75
C PRO A 288 -7.66 -1.73 -5.82
N ILE A 289 -6.77 -1.44 -6.76
CA ILE A 289 -5.46 -2.09 -6.88
C ILE A 289 -4.39 -1.09 -6.49
N TRP A 290 -3.53 -1.47 -5.54
CA TRP A 290 -2.36 -0.73 -5.15
C TRP A 290 -1.10 -1.41 -5.69
N ILE A 291 -0.36 -0.73 -6.55
CA ILE A 291 0.97 -1.16 -6.98
C ILE A 291 1.96 -0.62 -5.94
N THR A 292 2.23 -1.43 -4.92
CA THR A 292 3.01 -1.01 -3.76
C THR A 292 4.51 -1.18 -3.92
N GLU A 293 4.95 -1.78 -5.02
CA GLU A 293 6.32 -1.77 -5.53
C GLU A 293 6.32 -1.91 -7.04
N TYR A 294 7.13 -1.11 -7.72
CA TYR A 294 7.44 -1.21 -9.13
C TYR A 294 8.74 -0.52 -9.46
N ALA A 295 9.58 -1.10 -10.29
CA ALA A 295 10.79 -0.47 -10.80
C ALA A 295 11.42 -1.26 -11.95
N TYR A 296 12.45 -0.67 -12.52
CA TYR A 296 13.50 -1.31 -13.34
C TYR A 296 14.86 -1.02 -12.72
N GLU A 297 15.71 -2.03 -12.65
CA GLU A 297 17.11 -1.86 -12.28
C GLU A 297 17.90 -1.20 -13.38
N THR A 298 19.06 -0.65 -13.08
CA THR A 298 19.87 0.10 -14.06
C THR A 298 21.24 -0.50 -14.30
N SER A 299 21.67 -0.44 -15.55
CA SER A 299 23.03 -0.76 -15.99
C SER A 299 23.74 0.53 -16.46
N PRO A 300 24.95 0.83 -15.96
CA PRO A 300 25.58 0.21 -14.82
C PRO A 300 24.80 0.46 -13.51
N PRO A 301 25.03 -0.32 -12.43
CA PRO A 301 26.00 -1.42 -12.30
C PRO A 301 25.42 -2.81 -12.60
N ASP A 302 24.10 -3.01 -12.70
CA ASP A 302 23.51 -4.33 -12.95
C ASP A 302 23.47 -4.66 -14.45
N HIS A 303 24.42 -5.47 -14.90
CA HIS A 303 24.51 -5.89 -16.31
C HIS A 303 23.54 -7.03 -16.67
N VAL A 304 22.83 -7.63 -15.69
CA VAL A 304 21.93 -8.77 -15.91
C VAL A 304 20.48 -8.32 -16.05
N PHE A 305 20.02 -7.51 -15.12
CA PHE A 305 18.63 -7.05 -15.05
C PHE A 305 18.47 -5.54 -15.32
N GLY A 306 19.59 -4.82 -15.41
CA GLY A 306 19.58 -3.38 -15.57
C GLY A 306 19.28 -2.92 -16.99
N VAL A 307 18.53 -1.81 -17.08
CA VAL A 307 18.36 -1.00 -18.30
C VAL A 307 19.23 0.24 -18.26
N ALA A 308 19.46 0.89 -19.40
CA ALA A 308 20.15 2.19 -19.41
C ALA A 308 19.39 3.21 -18.52
N TRP A 309 20.09 4.16 -17.91
CA TRP A 309 19.51 5.17 -17.01
C TRP A 309 18.38 5.99 -17.68
N GLY A 310 18.54 6.33 -18.95
CA GLY A 310 17.48 7.03 -19.71
C GLY A 310 16.26 6.14 -19.95
N THR A 311 16.48 4.85 -20.21
CA THR A 311 15.40 3.87 -20.39
C THR A 311 14.61 3.68 -19.10
N GLN A 312 15.27 3.70 -17.93
CA GLN A 312 14.58 3.65 -16.63
C GLN A 312 13.60 4.82 -16.48
N ALA A 313 14.00 6.04 -16.83
CA ALA A 313 13.15 7.22 -16.79
C ALA A 313 11.96 7.10 -17.74
N PHE A 314 12.21 6.65 -18.97
CA PHE A 314 11.16 6.42 -19.96
C PHE A 314 10.16 5.36 -19.48
N TYR A 315 10.62 4.23 -18.94
CA TYR A 315 9.77 3.17 -18.42
C TYR A 315 8.99 3.60 -17.17
N MET A 316 9.53 4.50 -16.35
CA MET A 316 8.80 5.10 -15.24
C MET A 316 7.59 5.93 -15.75
N ARG A 317 7.81 6.77 -16.75
CA ARG A 317 6.74 7.57 -17.38
C ARG A 317 5.67 6.69 -18.00
N ASP A 318 6.07 5.65 -18.73
CA ASP A 318 5.13 4.71 -19.35
C ASP A 318 4.31 3.94 -18.30
N ALA A 319 4.96 3.42 -17.26
CA ALA A 319 4.28 2.75 -16.15
C ALA A 319 3.27 3.65 -15.44
N TYR A 320 3.63 4.93 -15.19
CA TYR A 320 2.71 5.91 -14.65
C TYR A 320 1.52 6.15 -15.59
N GLY A 321 1.76 6.28 -16.89
CA GLY A 321 0.73 6.44 -17.91
C GLY A 321 -0.24 5.25 -17.94
N ILE A 322 0.27 4.01 -17.87
CA ILE A 322 -0.55 2.79 -17.81
C ILE A 322 -1.42 2.77 -16.54
N ALA A 323 -0.81 3.02 -15.38
CA ALA A 323 -1.53 3.07 -14.12
C ALA A 323 -2.62 4.14 -14.12
N ARG A 324 -2.31 5.35 -14.61
CA ARG A 324 -3.26 6.47 -14.67
C ARG A 324 -4.46 6.22 -15.59
N ARG A 325 -4.27 5.51 -16.70
CA ARG A 325 -5.38 5.16 -17.61
C ARG A 325 -6.30 4.06 -17.06
N ASN A 326 -5.94 3.43 -15.93
CA ASN A 326 -6.75 2.37 -15.34
C ASN A 326 -7.46 2.88 -14.07
N PRO A 327 -8.80 3.04 -14.08
CA PRO A 327 -9.54 3.61 -12.96
C PRO A 327 -9.50 2.74 -11.69
N ARG A 328 -9.08 1.48 -11.82
CA ARG A 328 -8.96 0.56 -10.68
C ARG A 328 -7.59 0.64 -9.99
N ILE A 329 -6.59 1.27 -10.61
CA ILE A 329 -5.26 1.47 -10.00
C ILE A 329 -5.26 2.82 -9.27
N GLU A 330 -5.16 2.77 -7.94
CA GLU A 330 -5.18 3.96 -7.08
C GLU A 330 -3.81 4.35 -6.54
N MET A 331 -2.81 3.47 -6.67
CA MET A 331 -1.46 3.72 -6.17
C MET A 331 -0.41 3.08 -7.07
N LEU A 332 0.69 3.83 -7.29
CA LEU A 332 1.91 3.35 -7.94
C LEU A 332 3.13 3.88 -7.18
N LEU A 333 3.89 2.98 -6.55
CA LEU A 333 5.06 3.33 -5.76
C LEU A 333 6.33 2.80 -6.42
N TRP A 334 7.30 3.72 -6.63
CA TRP A 334 8.61 3.37 -7.18
C TRP A 334 9.54 2.81 -6.10
N PHE A 335 10.25 1.76 -6.40
CA PHE A 335 11.23 1.09 -5.55
C PHE A 335 12.63 1.27 -6.12
N LEU A 336 13.56 2.01 -5.60
CA LEU A 336 13.86 2.73 -4.38
C LEU A 336 14.15 4.22 -4.65
N ALA A 337 14.48 5.00 -3.59
CA ALA A 337 15.06 6.34 -3.75
C ALA A 337 16.52 6.29 -4.20
N ARG A 338 17.30 5.36 -3.63
CA ARG A 338 18.73 5.20 -3.87
C ARG A 338 19.07 3.74 -4.15
N ASP A 339 20.06 3.52 -5.05
CA ASP A 339 20.64 2.21 -5.29
C ASP A 339 21.29 1.66 -4.02
N GLU A 340 21.19 0.36 -3.82
CA GLU A 340 21.95 -0.32 -2.77
C GLU A 340 23.44 -0.26 -3.05
N VAL A 341 24.25 -0.22 -1.99
CA VAL A 341 25.72 -0.10 -2.12
C VAL A 341 26.33 -1.31 -2.83
N ARG A 342 25.78 -2.50 -2.58
CA ARG A 342 26.23 -3.73 -3.26
C ARG A 342 25.61 -3.81 -4.64
N ALA A 343 26.41 -4.03 -5.66
CA ALA A 343 25.94 -4.18 -7.05
C ALA A 343 24.97 -5.37 -7.25
N SER A 344 25.04 -6.38 -6.37
CA SER A 344 24.10 -7.51 -6.34
C SER A 344 22.78 -7.22 -5.61
N GLY A 345 22.65 -6.04 -5.01
CA GLY A 345 21.41 -5.53 -4.43
C GLY A 345 20.59 -4.77 -5.48
N TRP A 346 19.52 -4.14 -5.03
CA TRP A 346 18.62 -3.43 -5.93
C TRP A 346 19.23 -2.14 -6.49
N GLN A 347 19.35 -2.06 -7.82
CA GLN A 347 19.90 -0.93 -8.55
C GLN A 347 18.80 -0.08 -9.23
N SER A 348 17.62 -0.06 -8.63
CA SER A 348 16.43 0.62 -9.15
C SER A 348 16.24 2.04 -8.62
N GLY A 349 17.17 2.54 -7.81
CA GLY A 349 17.14 3.87 -7.23
C GLY A 349 17.09 4.99 -8.26
N LEU A 350 16.53 6.12 -7.84
CA LEU A 350 16.53 7.40 -8.59
C LEU A 350 17.88 8.11 -8.48
N VAL A 351 18.64 7.74 -7.45
CA VAL A 351 19.99 8.20 -7.18
C VAL A 351 20.90 6.97 -7.10
N SER A 352 22.04 7.01 -7.74
CA SER A 352 23.03 5.92 -7.65
C SER A 352 23.56 5.78 -6.21
N ALA A 353 24.20 4.64 -5.90
CA ALA A 353 24.86 4.42 -4.61
C ALA A 353 25.88 5.53 -4.30
N GLY A 354 26.62 6.03 -5.32
CA GLY A 354 27.59 7.13 -5.23
C GLY A 354 26.96 8.54 -5.18
N GLY A 355 25.64 8.68 -5.12
CA GLY A 355 24.98 9.97 -4.95
C GLY A 355 24.62 10.73 -6.25
N ARG A 356 24.90 10.19 -7.43
CA ARG A 356 24.53 10.81 -8.72
C ARG A 356 23.04 10.64 -8.97
N ARG A 357 22.33 11.73 -9.25
CA ARG A 357 20.93 11.70 -9.71
C ARG A 357 20.85 11.11 -11.11
N LYS A 358 19.98 10.12 -11.28
CA LYS A 358 19.69 9.52 -12.59
C LYS A 358 18.62 10.37 -13.32
N PRO A 359 18.43 10.22 -14.65
CA PRO A 359 17.32 10.85 -15.36
C PRO A 359 15.96 10.58 -14.74
N SER A 360 15.76 9.38 -14.18
CA SER A 360 14.55 8.98 -13.45
C SER A 360 14.28 9.81 -12.19
N PHE A 361 15.29 10.45 -11.58
CA PHE A 361 15.08 11.37 -10.47
C PHE A 361 14.24 12.59 -10.91
N TYR A 362 14.59 13.16 -12.04
CA TYR A 362 13.90 14.34 -12.60
C TYR A 362 12.53 13.93 -13.15
N GLU A 363 12.44 12.77 -13.80
CA GLU A 363 11.18 12.22 -14.26
C GLU A 363 10.20 12.00 -13.09
N PHE A 364 10.68 11.43 -11.98
CA PHE A 364 9.87 11.26 -10.78
C PHE A 364 9.32 12.60 -10.25
N GLN A 365 10.15 13.66 -10.23
CA GLN A 365 9.72 14.99 -9.79
C GLN A 365 8.57 15.53 -10.67
N GLU A 366 8.67 15.38 -11.98
CA GLU A 366 7.62 15.84 -12.90
C GLU A 366 6.32 15.03 -12.73
N LEU A 367 6.42 13.72 -12.64
CA LEU A 367 5.25 12.86 -12.39
C LEU A 367 4.60 13.15 -11.02
N ALA A 368 5.38 13.41 -9.99
CA ALA A 368 4.86 13.79 -8.67
C ALA A 368 4.13 15.14 -8.70
N LYS A 369 4.59 16.13 -9.50
CA LYS A 369 3.87 17.40 -9.73
C LYS A 369 2.53 17.15 -10.43
N VAL A 370 2.52 16.34 -11.49
CA VAL A 370 1.31 15.99 -12.25
C VAL A 370 0.29 15.28 -11.35
N ALA A 371 0.73 14.31 -10.55
CA ALA A 371 -0.13 13.56 -9.64
C ALA A 371 -0.81 14.48 -8.61
N ARG A 372 -0.05 15.42 -8.00
CA ARG A 372 -0.60 16.38 -7.03
C ARG A 372 -1.57 17.36 -7.67
N LYS A 373 -1.23 17.92 -8.84
CA LYS A 373 -2.11 18.84 -9.56
C LYS A 373 -3.45 18.17 -9.86
N HIS A 374 -3.41 16.93 -10.30
CA HIS A 374 -4.60 16.14 -10.58
C HIS A 374 -5.45 15.91 -9.34
N GLN A 375 -4.86 15.49 -8.23
CA GLN A 375 -5.57 15.31 -6.96
C GLN A 375 -6.25 16.59 -6.49
N LEU A 376 -5.57 17.73 -6.56
CA LEU A 376 -6.16 19.02 -6.19
C LEU A 376 -7.35 19.41 -7.08
N THR A 377 -7.28 19.11 -8.37
CA THR A 377 -8.37 19.36 -9.31
C THR A 377 -9.60 18.53 -8.97
N VAL A 378 -9.41 17.23 -8.70
CA VAL A 378 -10.50 16.32 -8.29
C VAL A 378 -11.12 16.78 -6.96
N MET A 379 -10.28 17.11 -5.96
CA MET A 379 -10.80 17.59 -4.66
C MET A 379 -11.63 18.89 -4.81
N ARG A 380 -11.21 19.80 -5.70
CA ARG A 380 -11.97 21.04 -6.00
C ARG A 380 -13.30 20.74 -6.69
N SER A 381 -13.34 19.80 -7.64
CA SER A 381 -14.58 19.41 -8.32
C SER A 381 -15.56 18.72 -7.37
N VAL A 382 -15.09 17.83 -6.49
CA VAL A 382 -15.91 17.18 -5.46
C VAL A 382 -16.48 18.20 -4.46
N ARG A 383 -15.67 19.18 -4.04
CA ARG A 383 -16.16 20.27 -3.16
C ARG A 383 -17.22 21.11 -3.86
N ARG A 384 -17.02 21.46 -5.15
CA ARG A 384 -18.01 22.21 -5.94
C ARG A 384 -19.31 21.42 -6.13
N ALA A 385 -19.24 20.11 -6.36
CA ALA A 385 -20.41 19.27 -6.51
C ALA A 385 -21.22 19.09 -5.21
N ARG A 386 -20.58 19.22 -4.04
CA ARG A 386 -21.26 19.14 -2.73
C ARG A 386 -21.89 20.47 -2.26
N VAL A 387 -21.61 21.58 -2.93
CA VAL A 387 -22.05 22.93 -2.54
C VAL A 387 -23.39 23.38 -3.18
N PRO A 388 -23.83 22.90 -4.37
CA PRO A 388 -25.07 23.41 -4.99
C PRO A 388 -26.30 23.16 -4.13
N GLY A 389 -26.47 21.95 -3.58
CA GLY A 389 -27.68 21.58 -2.84
C GLY A 389 -27.96 22.37 -1.57
N LEU A 390 -26.93 22.84 -0.85
CA LEU A 390 -27.13 23.60 0.37
C LEU A 390 -27.49 25.07 0.10
N ARG A 391 -26.95 25.67 -0.97
CA ARG A 391 -27.30 27.06 -1.37
C ARG A 391 -28.69 27.15 -1.98
N ASP A 392 -29.10 26.12 -2.72
CA ASP A 392 -30.42 26.08 -3.34
C ASP A 392 -31.49 25.76 -2.30
N LEU A 393 -31.24 24.86 -1.34
CA LEU A 393 -32.10 24.63 -0.19
C LEU A 393 -32.22 25.86 0.73
N LEU A 394 -31.14 26.62 0.91
CA LEU A 394 -31.20 27.89 1.68
C LEU A 394 -31.93 29.00 0.93
N ARG A 395 -31.88 29.03 -0.41
CA ARG A 395 -32.67 29.97 -1.24
C ARG A 395 -34.15 29.61 -1.25
N GLU A 396 -34.50 28.35 -1.35
CA GLU A 396 -35.89 27.88 -1.25
C GLU A 396 -36.47 28.12 0.15
N ALA A 397 -35.68 27.87 1.21
CA ALA A 397 -36.11 28.13 2.58
C ALA A 397 -36.33 29.64 2.87
N VAL A 398 -35.51 30.51 2.26
CA VAL A 398 -35.65 31.99 2.36
C VAL A 398 -36.80 32.50 1.47
N GLY A 399 -37.08 31.84 0.35
CA GLY A 399 -38.18 32.17 -0.56
C GLY A 399 -39.56 31.70 -0.11
N SER A 400 -39.63 30.70 0.80
CA SER A 400 -40.88 30.10 1.29
C SER A 400 -41.46 30.75 2.57
N GLY A 401 -40.92 31.89 3.04
CA GLY A 401 -41.54 32.65 4.15
C GLY A 401 -41.55 31.98 5.49
N ILE A 402 -40.60 31.09 5.78
CA ILE A 402 -40.49 30.44 7.09
C ILE A 402 -40.03 31.46 8.13
N ASP A 403 -40.87 31.66 9.14
CA ASP A 403 -40.66 32.54 10.30
C ASP A 403 -39.36 32.18 11.05
N ARG A 404 -38.48 33.18 11.18
CA ARG A 404 -37.16 33.04 11.82
C ARG A 404 -37.23 32.77 13.33
N SER A 405 -38.39 32.82 13.93
CA SER A 405 -38.59 32.60 15.38
C SER A 405 -38.54 31.14 15.81
N LEU A 406 -38.49 30.18 14.90
CA LEU A 406 -38.54 28.74 15.17
C LEU A 406 -37.21 27.99 15.01
N LEU A 407 -36.07 28.69 14.84
CA LEU A 407 -34.76 28.04 14.79
C LEU A 407 -34.14 27.99 16.21
N PRO A 408 -33.75 26.83 16.73
CA PRO A 408 -33.09 26.73 18.02
C PRO A 408 -31.73 27.42 17.98
N LEU A 409 -31.52 28.36 18.88
CA LEU A 409 -30.23 29.02 19.10
C LEU A 409 -29.23 27.97 19.58
N GLY A 410 -28.16 27.73 18.78
CA GLY A 410 -27.03 26.92 19.17
C GLY A 410 -26.25 27.57 20.33
N PRO A 411 -25.51 26.79 21.16
CA PRO A 411 -24.88 27.31 22.36
C PRO A 411 -23.77 28.33 22.02
N THR A 412 -23.88 29.48 22.66
CA THR A 412 -22.89 30.55 22.70
C THR A 412 -21.61 30.06 23.35
N LEU A 413 -20.51 30.05 22.62
CA LEU A 413 -19.15 29.91 23.16
C LEU A 413 -18.81 31.22 23.91
N GLY A 414 -18.80 31.16 25.22
CA GLY A 414 -18.21 32.18 26.07
C GLY A 414 -16.69 32.10 26.06
N ALA A 415 -16.02 33.21 25.79
CA ALA A 415 -14.66 33.50 26.18
C ALA A 415 -14.69 34.20 27.58
N PRO A 416 -13.63 34.21 28.36
CA PRO A 416 -12.23 34.47 28.01
C PRO A 416 -11.27 33.29 28.06
#